data_824be5231a97e4ffee589e05ed72a14e
#
_entry.id   824be5231a97e4ffee589e05ed72a14e
#
_cell.length_a   1.000
_cell.length_b   1.000
_cell.length_c   1.000
_cell.angle_alpha   90.00
_cell.angle_beta   90.00
_cell.angle_gamma   90.00
#
_symmetry.space_group_name_H-M   'P 1'
#
loop_
_entity.id
_entity.type
_entity.pdbx_description
1 polymer ?
#
loop_
_entity_poly.entity_id
_entity_poly.type
_entity_poly.pdbx_seq_one_letter_code
_entity_poly.pdbx_strand_id
1 'polypeptide(L)'
;MASAAEQLAANLNFSSFAKAKELQKRLLFTFGALIIYRLGTYIPLPGIDTAVIADVFEQQSGGILGMFNMFAGGALGRMTIFALNIMPYITAAIIIQLGTAVLPSLAQLKKEGEAGRKKINQYTRYGTVFLAAVQAYGIAAGLEGYQSATGAAVLDPGMFFRMTTVVMLTGGTIFLMWLGEQITARGVGNGISLIIFSGIVAELPRALVNTLELGRTGVLSGGILVVLIVMALGVIAFIVFIERSQRRIVVQYPKRQVGRRMFGGESSHLPLKLNTAGVIPPIFASSILLLPITAISMNAGQGPGWLTDVAGFLGRGQPAYMLLYAAAIIFFTFFYTSVVFNPADTADNLKKNGGFVPGIRPGKNTAAYLDYVLTRLTFVGALYLTAVSLLPELLISQYAVPFYFGGTSLLIVVTVTMDTVGQIQSHLLAHQYEGLIKKSKLRGARR
;
A
#
# COMPACT_ATOMS: atom_id res chain seq x y z
N MET A 1 7.45 -26.06 -22.51
CA MET A 1 7.59 -25.03 -21.45
C MET A 1 6.48 -25.30 -20.44
N ALA A 2 6.84 -25.71 -19.22
CA ALA A 2 5.86 -25.93 -18.16
C ALA A 2 5.06 -24.66 -17.91
N SER A 3 3.75 -24.78 -17.73
CA SER A 3 2.88 -23.64 -17.47
C SER A 3 3.32 -22.93 -16.18
N ALA A 4 3.10 -21.60 -16.08
CA ALA A 4 3.45 -20.84 -14.88
C ALA A 4 2.79 -21.42 -13.61
N ALA A 5 1.66 -22.11 -13.74
CA ALA A 5 0.98 -22.84 -12.68
C ALA A 5 1.73 -24.10 -12.25
N GLU A 6 2.30 -24.85 -13.19
CA GLU A 6 3.13 -26.05 -12.89
C GLU A 6 4.46 -25.66 -12.24
N GLN A 7 5.06 -24.54 -12.63
CA GLN A 7 6.25 -24.01 -11.96
C GLN A 7 5.93 -23.50 -10.55
N LEU A 8 4.77 -22.89 -10.34
CA LEU A 8 4.27 -22.50 -9.01
C LEU A 8 4.02 -23.73 -8.12
N ALA A 9 3.36 -24.76 -8.66
CA ALA A 9 3.08 -26.00 -7.93
C ALA A 9 4.35 -26.80 -7.62
N ALA A 10 5.30 -26.86 -8.56
CA ALA A 10 6.59 -27.52 -8.35
C ALA A 10 7.47 -26.81 -7.31
N ASN A 11 7.36 -25.47 -7.18
CA ASN A 11 8.12 -24.68 -6.20
C ASN A 11 7.45 -24.63 -4.81
N LEU A 12 6.17 -24.98 -4.70
CA LEU A 12 5.44 -25.13 -3.43
C LEU A 12 5.58 -26.55 -2.85
N ASN A 13 6.77 -27.11 -2.86
CA ASN A 13 7.03 -28.36 -2.13
C ASN A 13 6.92 -28.09 -0.62
N PHE A 14 5.79 -28.47 -0.02
CA PHE A 14 5.53 -28.40 1.43
C PHE A 14 6.67 -29.02 2.25
N SER A 15 7.37 -30.03 1.71
CA SER A 15 8.55 -30.62 2.34
C SER A 15 9.75 -29.66 2.42
N SER A 16 9.92 -28.78 1.45
CA SER A 16 10.97 -27.74 1.47
C SER A 16 10.65 -26.64 2.46
N PHE A 17 9.37 -26.28 2.58
CA PHE A 17 8.88 -25.32 3.56
C PHE A 17 9.08 -25.83 4.99
N ALA A 18 8.77 -27.10 5.26
CA ALA A 18 8.98 -27.72 6.58
C ALA A 18 10.46 -27.73 7.03
N LYS A 19 11.41 -27.72 6.09
CA LYS A 19 12.84 -27.69 6.37
C LYS A 19 13.42 -26.28 6.58
N ALA A 20 12.74 -25.24 6.12
CA ALA A 20 13.19 -23.84 6.20
C ALA A 20 12.81 -23.18 7.55
N LYS A 21 13.46 -23.60 8.64
CA LYS A 21 13.15 -23.12 10.00
C LYS A 21 13.24 -21.58 10.15
N GLU A 22 14.14 -20.94 9.43
CA GLU A 22 14.26 -19.47 9.47
C GLU A 22 13.04 -18.79 8.85
N LEU A 23 12.56 -19.27 7.71
CA LEU A 23 11.36 -18.76 7.07
C LEU A 23 10.12 -18.98 7.96
N GLN A 24 10.01 -20.12 8.62
CA GLN A 24 8.93 -20.39 9.56
C GLN A 24 8.92 -19.39 10.72
N LYS A 25 10.08 -19.09 11.31
CA LYS A 25 10.22 -18.08 12.38
C LYS A 25 9.78 -16.70 11.90
N ARG A 26 10.19 -16.29 10.69
CA ARG A 26 9.82 -15.01 10.09
C ARG A 26 8.31 -14.92 9.86
N LEU A 27 7.68 -15.98 9.32
CA LEU A 27 6.24 -16.05 9.13
C LEU A 27 5.49 -16.03 10.45
N LEU A 28 5.93 -16.82 11.43
CA LEU A 28 5.30 -16.84 12.76
C LEU A 28 5.35 -15.46 13.41
N PHE A 29 6.49 -14.76 13.28
CA PHE A 29 6.64 -13.38 13.76
C PHE A 29 5.66 -12.43 13.06
N THR A 30 5.52 -12.53 11.72
CA THR A 30 4.60 -11.71 10.95
C THR A 30 3.16 -11.95 11.39
N PHE A 31 2.72 -13.22 11.51
CA PHE A 31 1.39 -13.56 11.99
C PHE A 31 1.14 -13.07 13.42
N GLY A 32 2.09 -13.26 14.33
CA GLY A 32 2.00 -12.77 15.71
C GLY A 32 1.84 -11.23 15.76
N ALA A 33 2.60 -10.50 14.95
CA ALA A 33 2.49 -9.05 14.86
C ALA A 33 1.12 -8.60 14.31
N LEU A 34 0.57 -9.30 13.30
CA LEU A 34 -0.76 -9.01 12.75
C LEU A 34 -1.88 -9.32 13.76
N ILE A 35 -1.72 -10.36 14.59
CA ILE A 35 -2.65 -10.64 15.70
C ILE A 35 -2.63 -9.51 16.73
N ILE A 36 -1.44 -9.01 17.12
CA ILE A 36 -1.31 -7.87 18.04
C ILE A 36 -1.99 -6.62 17.46
N TYR A 37 -1.75 -6.34 16.17
CA TYR A 37 -2.45 -5.27 15.47
C TYR A 37 -3.97 -5.46 15.58
N ARG A 38 -4.47 -6.65 15.27
CA ARG A 38 -5.91 -6.91 15.27
C ARG A 38 -6.54 -6.78 16.66
N LEU A 39 -5.86 -7.23 17.71
CA LEU A 39 -6.32 -7.05 19.09
C LEU A 39 -6.46 -5.57 19.44
N GLY A 40 -5.49 -4.73 19.07
CA GLY A 40 -5.55 -3.29 19.33
C GLY A 40 -6.67 -2.56 18.59
N THR A 41 -7.18 -3.11 17.46
CA THR A 41 -8.36 -2.54 16.76
C THR A 41 -9.69 -2.76 17.50
N TYR A 42 -9.69 -3.38 18.66
CA TYR A 42 -10.85 -3.58 19.52
C TYR A 42 -10.74 -2.85 20.88
N ILE A 43 -9.64 -2.17 21.15
CA ILE A 43 -9.43 -1.40 22.40
C ILE A 43 -10.00 0.00 22.17
N PRO A 44 -11.18 0.36 22.72
CA PRO A 44 -11.78 1.67 22.53
C PRO A 44 -11.02 2.76 23.26
N LEU A 45 -11.16 4.00 22.80
CA LEU A 45 -10.65 5.18 23.49
C LEU A 45 -11.48 5.43 24.78
N PRO A 46 -10.85 5.85 25.89
CA PRO A 46 -11.58 6.19 27.09
C PRO A 46 -12.42 7.45 26.92
N GLY A 47 -13.58 7.49 27.59
CA GLY A 47 -14.48 8.65 27.56
C GLY A 47 -15.39 8.74 26.32
N ILE A 48 -15.50 7.67 25.52
CA ILE A 48 -16.32 7.61 24.33
C ILE A 48 -17.42 6.56 24.49
N ASP A 49 -18.64 6.91 24.06
CA ASP A 49 -19.73 5.94 23.91
C ASP A 49 -19.62 5.24 22.54
N THR A 50 -19.21 3.98 22.55
CA THR A 50 -19.00 3.18 21.34
C THR A 50 -20.30 2.89 20.59
N ALA A 51 -21.46 2.86 21.26
CA ALA A 51 -22.75 2.62 20.62
C ALA A 51 -23.17 3.83 19.77
N VAL A 52 -23.06 5.03 20.32
CA VAL A 52 -23.35 6.28 19.62
C VAL A 52 -22.42 6.45 18.39
N ILE A 53 -21.14 6.13 18.55
CA ILE A 53 -20.17 6.20 17.46
C ILE A 53 -20.51 5.20 16.36
N ALA A 54 -20.92 3.97 16.68
CA ALA A 54 -21.32 2.99 15.68
C ALA A 54 -22.53 3.46 14.85
N ASP A 55 -23.55 4.03 15.50
CA ASP A 55 -24.73 4.59 14.81
C ASP A 55 -24.35 5.73 13.84
N VAL A 56 -23.45 6.61 14.29
CA VAL A 56 -22.93 7.71 13.44
C VAL A 56 -22.19 7.19 12.23
N PHE A 57 -21.35 6.19 12.41
CA PHE A 57 -20.59 5.59 11.32
C PHE A 57 -21.48 4.80 10.36
N GLU A 58 -22.54 4.15 10.81
CA GLU A 58 -23.52 3.48 9.93
C GLU A 58 -24.23 4.48 9.02
N GLN A 59 -24.62 5.64 9.54
CA GLN A 59 -25.25 6.71 8.75
C GLN A 59 -24.29 7.35 7.75
N GLN A 60 -23.00 7.40 8.04
CA GLN A 60 -21.95 8.00 7.19
C GLN A 60 -21.09 6.96 6.44
N SER A 61 -21.43 5.68 6.51
CA SER A 61 -20.63 4.58 5.95
C SER A 61 -20.42 4.66 4.42
N GLY A 62 -21.30 5.33 3.69
CA GLY A 62 -21.16 5.58 2.25
C GLY A 62 -20.13 6.64 1.86
N GLY A 63 -19.53 7.36 2.83
CA GLY A 63 -18.61 8.46 2.59
C GLY A 63 -17.12 8.05 2.59
N ILE A 64 -16.25 9.07 2.52
CA ILE A 64 -14.80 8.93 2.61
C ILE A 64 -14.37 8.31 3.94
N LEU A 65 -15.10 8.64 5.03
CA LEU A 65 -14.89 8.03 6.36
C LEU A 65 -15.06 6.51 6.35
N GLY A 66 -16.02 5.98 5.59
CA GLY A 66 -16.19 4.53 5.41
C GLY A 66 -15.00 3.86 4.74
N MET A 67 -14.39 4.53 3.74
CA MET A 67 -13.17 4.04 3.08
C MET A 67 -11.98 3.98 4.05
N PHE A 68 -11.82 5.02 4.90
CA PHE A 68 -10.78 5.01 5.94
C PHE A 68 -11.03 3.96 7.01
N ASN A 69 -12.27 3.79 7.43
CA ASN A 69 -12.64 2.75 8.37
C ASN A 69 -12.28 1.35 7.85
N MET A 70 -12.43 1.12 6.55
CA MET A 70 -12.03 -0.13 5.90
C MET A 70 -10.50 -0.32 5.92
N PHE A 71 -9.70 0.71 5.58
CA PHE A 71 -8.24 0.65 5.69
C PHE A 71 -7.77 0.45 7.13
N ALA A 72 -8.51 1.01 8.09
CA ALA A 72 -8.24 0.83 9.51
C ALA A 72 -8.77 -0.51 10.07
N GLY A 73 -9.41 -1.36 9.25
CA GLY A 73 -10.00 -2.63 9.69
C GLY A 73 -11.12 -2.46 10.71
N GLY A 74 -11.96 -1.44 10.53
CA GLY A 74 -13.06 -1.10 11.43
C GLY A 74 -12.63 -0.35 12.71
N ALA A 75 -11.36 0.00 12.86
CA ALA A 75 -10.84 0.67 14.05
C ALA A 75 -11.36 2.10 14.21
N LEU A 76 -11.61 2.81 13.10
CA LEU A 76 -12.14 4.16 13.11
C LEU A 76 -13.63 4.17 13.52
N GLY A 77 -14.44 3.26 12.98
CA GLY A 77 -15.86 3.14 13.33
C GLY A 77 -16.12 2.70 14.76
N ARG A 78 -15.14 2.07 15.40
CA ARG A 78 -15.16 1.70 16.82
C ARG A 78 -14.41 2.70 17.71
N MET A 79 -13.83 3.74 17.11
CA MET A 79 -12.98 4.73 17.78
C MET A 79 -11.97 4.10 18.75
N THR A 80 -11.12 3.25 18.22
CA THR A 80 -10.08 2.55 18.98
C THR A 80 -8.78 3.32 18.99
N ILE A 81 -7.81 2.87 19.81
CA ILE A 81 -6.45 3.45 19.88
C ILE A 81 -5.74 3.44 18.51
N PHE A 82 -6.16 2.59 17.56
CA PHE A 82 -5.64 2.51 16.20
C PHE A 82 -6.56 3.16 15.15
N ALA A 83 -7.45 4.07 15.58
CA ALA A 83 -8.38 4.71 14.65
C ALA A 83 -7.68 5.48 13.51
N LEU A 84 -6.55 6.14 13.77
CA LEU A 84 -5.73 6.80 12.75
C LEU A 84 -4.96 5.81 11.86
N ASN A 85 -4.82 4.56 12.28
CA ASN A 85 -4.02 3.54 11.60
C ASN A 85 -2.60 4.07 11.25
N ILE A 86 -2.06 3.70 10.10
CA ILE A 86 -0.75 4.14 9.57
C ILE A 86 -0.88 5.39 8.67
N MET A 87 -2.08 5.98 8.53
CA MET A 87 -2.31 7.09 7.62
C MET A 87 -1.40 8.31 7.86
N PRO A 88 -1.18 8.78 9.11
CA PRO A 88 -0.25 9.89 9.37
C PRO A 88 1.18 9.59 8.90
N TYR A 89 1.62 8.33 9.02
CA TYR A 89 2.94 7.92 8.53
C TYR A 89 3.02 7.95 7.00
N ILE A 90 1.99 7.48 6.30
CA ILE A 90 1.95 7.52 4.83
C ILE A 90 2.02 8.96 4.36
N THR A 91 1.20 9.85 4.94
CA THR A 91 1.18 11.27 4.61
C THR A 91 2.53 11.93 4.87
N ALA A 92 3.16 11.66 6.03
CA ALA A 92 4.50 12.17 6.33
C ALA A 92 5.55 11.65 5.33
N ALA A 93 5.49 10.37 4.98
CA ALA A 93 6.39 9.77 4.00
C ALA A 93 6.26 10.41 2.62
N ILE A 94 5.02 10.72 2.19
CA ILE A 94 4.75 11.43 0.94
C ILE A 94 5.38 12.83 0.97
N ILE A 95 5.12 13.60 2.02
CA ILE A 95 5.62 14.97 2.17
C ILE A 95 7.15 14.98 2.12
N ILE A 96 7.79 14.07 2.83
CA ILE A 96 9.25 13.97 2.84
C ILE A 96 9.79 13.50 1.48
N GLN A 97 9.13 12.55 0.81
CA GLN A 97 9.53 12.12 -0.55
C GLN A 97 9.38 13.23 -1.58
N LEU A 98 8.27 13.98 -1.55
CA LEU A 98 8.11 15.18 -2.37
C LEU A 98 9.21 16.20 -2.04
N GLY A 99 9.49 16.39 -0.75
CA GLY A 99 10.59 17.25 -0.30
C GLY A 99 11.95 16.86 -0.85
N THR A 100 12.25 15.56 -1.02
CA THR A 100 13.52 15.11 -1.63
C THR A 100 13.63 15.46 -3.12
N ALA A 101 12.52 15.71 -3.80
CA ALA A 101 12.52 16.14 -5.20
C ALA A 101 12.65 17.68 -5.35
N VAL A 102 12.13 18.44 -4.36
CA VAL A 102 12.03 19.91 -4.43
C VAL A 102 13.15 20.60 -3.64
N LEU A 103 13.51 20.07 -2.46
CA LEU A 103 14.48 20.68 -1.56
C LEU A 103 15.89 20.13 -1.80
N PRO A 104 16.87 20.99 -2.19
CA PRO A 104 18.25 20.57 -2.45
C PRO A 104 18.91 19.86 -1.26
N SER A 105 18.61 20.29 -0.02
CA SER A 105 19.14 19.69 1.21
C SER A 105 18.71 18.23 1.39
N LEU A 106 17.43 17.92 1.14
CA LEU A 106 16.92 16.54 1.21
C LEU A 106 17.39 15.69 0.02
N ALA A 107 17.55 16.33 -1.16
CA ALA A 107 18.12 15.67 -2.33
C ALA A 107 19.57 15.22 -2.12
N GLN A 108 20.36 16.05 -1.42
CA GLN A 108 21.74 15.69 -1.04
C GLN A 108 21.77 14.51 -0.06
N LEU A 109 20.93 14.52 0.97
CA LEU A 109 20.79 13.40 1.91
C LEU A 109 20.46 12.10 1.19
N LYS A 110 19.61 12.12 0.15
CA LYS A 110 19.30 10.93 -0.65
C LYS A 110 20.54 10.36 -1.36
N LYS A 111 21.49 11.22 -1.76
CA LYS A 111 22.74 10.82 -2.42
C LYS A 111 23.80 10.27 -1.45
N GLU A 112 23.69 10.56 -0.15
CA GLU A 112 24.59 10.02 0.89
C GLU A 112 24.42 8.51 1.16
N GLY A 113 23.52 7.83 0.46
CA GLY A 113 23.30 6.39 0.59
C GLY A 113 22.59 6.00 1.89
N GLU A 114 23.11 5.00 2.63
CA GLU A 114 22.43 4.49 3.83
C GLU A 114 22.35 5.48 4.99
N ALA A 115 23.38 6.30 5.18
CA ALA A 115 23.38 7.32 6.24
C ALA A 115 22.29 8.38 5.99
N GLY A 116 22.16 8.84 4.75
CA GLY A 116 21.11 9.78 4.36
C GLY A 116 19.70 9.18 4.46
N ARG A 117 19.53 7.91 4.07
CA ARG A 117 18.25 7.20 4.22
C ARG A 117 17.81 7.11 5.69
N LYS A 118 18.73 6.85 6.61
CA LYS A 118 18.42 6.85 8.05
C LYS A 118 17.90 8.20 8.52
N LYS A 119 18.52 9.33 8.10
CA LYS A 119 18.05 10.67 8.42
C LYS A 119 16.68 10.99 7.81
N ILE A 120 16.46 10.61 6.55
CA ILE A 120 15.15 10.79 5.88
C ILE A 120 14.06 10.02 6.62
N ASN A 121 14.32 8.77 7.02
CA ASN A 121 13.37 7.99 7.82
C ASN A 121 13.11 8.62 9.19
N GLN A 122 14.12 9.22 9.82
CA GLN A 122 13.94 9.93 11.08
C GLN A 122 13.05 11.17 10.92
N TYR A 123 13.23 11.95 9.85
CA TYR A 123 12.34 13.08 9.56
C TYR A 123 10.90 12.60 9.28
N THR A 124 10.73 11.49 8.58
CA THR A 124 9.42 10.88 8.37
C THR A 124 8.75 10.51 9.69
N ARG A 125 9.48 9.92 10.65
CA ARG A 125 8.96 9.60 11.98
C ARG A 125 8.52 10.85 12.75
N TYR A 126 9.32 11.92 12.75
CA TYR A 126 8.95 13.18 13.41
C TYR A 126 7.73 13.82 12.75
N GLY A 127 7.68 13.83 11.41
CA GLY A 127 6.52 14.28 10.65
C GLY A 127 5.26 13.46 10.96
N THR A 128 5.40 12.16 11.15
CA THR A 128 4.30 11.27 11.55
C THR A 128 3.73 11.64 12.91
N VAL A 129 4.58 11.87 13.90
CA VAL A 129 4.15 12.26 15.26
C VAL A 129 3.38 13.58 15.22
N PHE A 130 3.92 14.58 14.50
CA PHE A 130 3.27 15.87 14.36
C PHE A 130 1.91 15.77 13.67
N LEU A 131 1.83 15.08 12.53
CA LEU A 131 0.58 14.91 11.78
C LEU A 131 -0.44 14.08 12.57
N ALA A 132 0.00 13.02 13.26
CA ALA A 132 -0.86 12.22 14.10
C ALA A 132 -1.47 13.05 15.24
N ALA A 133 -0.68 13.90 15.91
CA ALA A 133 -1.17 14.77 16.97
C ALA A 133 -2.19 15.79 16.46
N VAL A 134 -1.93 16.43 15.31
CA VAL A 134 -2.87 17.38 14.68
C VAL A 134 -4.16 16.68 14.28
N GLN A 135 -4.09 15.53 13.62
CA GLN A 135 -5.27 14.76 13.22
C GLN A 135 -6.04 14.23 14.43
N ALA A 136 -5.36 13.74 15.46
CA ALA A 136 -5.98 13.28 16.69
C ALA A 136 -6.72 14.41 17.42
N TYR A 137 -6.14 15.59 17.48
CA TYR A 137 -6.81 16.78 18.06
C TYR A 137 -8.07 17.14 17.24
N GLY A 138 -7.97 17.09 15.92
CA GLY A 138 -9.11 17.34 15.06
C GLY A 138 -10.27 16.35 15.25
N ILE A 139 -9.93 15.07 15.35
CA ILE A 139 -10.93 14.03 15.65
C ILE A 139 -11.56 14.27 17.02
N ALA A 140 -10.76 14.56 18.05
CA ALA A 140 -11.27 14.82 19.40
C ALA A 140 -12.24 16.01 19.43
N ALA A 141 -11.87 17.14 18.77
CA ALA A 141 -12.72 18.32 18.69
C ALA A 141 -14.00 18.04 17.88
N GLY A 142 -13.92 17.28 16.79
CA GLY A 142 -15.07 16.87 15.99
C GLY A 142 -16.04 15.99 16.77
N LEU A 143 -15.54 15.05 17.57
CA LEU A 143 -16.36 14.15 18.38
C LEU A 143 -17.12 14.86 19.50
N GLU A 144 -16.54 15.89 20.12
CA GLU A 144 -17.23 16.69 21.15
C GLU A 144 -18.45 17.44 20.61
N GLY A 145 -18.40 17.84 19.33
CA GLY A 145 -19.52 18.50 18.65
C GLY A 145 -20.62 17.54 18.17
N TYR A 146 -20.39 16.23 18.26
CA TYR A 146 -21.30 15.24 17.71
C TYR A 146 -22.36 14.80 18.74
N GLN A 147 -23.62 15.11 18.44
CA GLN A 147 -24.78 14.66 19.19
C GLN A 147 -25.66 13.80 18.28
N SER A 148 -25.92 12.56 18.68
CA SER A 148 -26.89 11.67 18.02
C SER A 148 -28.22 11.69 18.78
N ALA A 149 -29.28 11.16 18.15
CA ALA A 149 -30.56 10.95 18.81
C ALA A 149 -30.45 10.03 20.05
N THR A 150 -29.40 9.21 20.14
CA THR A 150 -29.14 8.27 21.25
C THR A 150 -28.25 8.86 22.36
N GLY A 151 -27.67 10.04 22.16
CA GLY A 151 -26.83 10.71 23.18
C GLY A 151 -25.62 11.45 22.60
N ALA A 152 -24.75 11.94 23.48
CA ALA A 152 -23.48 12.56 23.10
C ALA A 152 -22.43 11.47 22.85
N ALA A 153 -21.61 11.65 21.81
CA ALA A 153 -20.53 10.72 21.48
C ALA A 153 -19.40 10.69 22.55
N VAL A 154 -19.25 11.78 23.29
CA VAL A 154 -18.27 11.96 24.35
C VAL A 154 -18.98 12.10 25.70
N LEU A 155 -18.60 11.28 26.67
CA LEU A 155 -19.21 11.25 28.01
C LEU A 155 -18.90 12.55 28.80
N ASP A 156 -17.61 12.94 28.80
CA ASP A 156 -17.15 14.15 29.50
C ASP A 156 -16.35 15.04 28.51
N PRO A 157 -17.01 15.97 27.80
CA PRO A 157 -16.34 16.86 26.88
C PRO A 157 -15.44 17.86 27.63
N GLY A 158 -14.24 18.10 27.11
CA GLY A 158 -13.31 19.08 27.69
C GLY A 158 -11.84 18.85 27.34
N MET A 159 -11.00 19.72 27.86
CA MET A 159 -9.56 19.68 27.56
C MET A 159 -8.90 18.35 27.95
N PHE A 160 -9.36 17.74 29.03
CA PHE A 160 -8.85 16.44 29.48
C PHE A 160 -9.13 15.33 28.45
N PHE A 161 -10.33 15.26 27.93
CA PHE A 161 -10.70 14.31 26.85
C PHE A 161 -9.85 14.53 25.60
N ARG A 162 -9.70 15.80 25.15
CA ARG A 162 -8.88 16.12 23.96
C ARG A 162 -7.44 15.67 24.14
N MET A 163 -6.82 16.00 25.27
CA MET A 163 -5.43 15.62 25.55
C MET A 163 -5.24 14.12 25.63
N THR A 164 -6.15 13.41 26.30
CA THR A 164 -6.12 11.95 26.41
C THR A 164 -6.25 11.30 25.04
N THR A 165 -7.20 11.76 24.24
CA THR A 165 -7.40 11.26 22.84
C THR A 165 -6.18 11.51 21.98
N VAL A 166 -5.56 12.70 22.05
CA VAL A 166 -4.35 13.02 21.28
C VAL A 166 -3.19 12.09 21.67
N VAL A 167 -2.97 11.89 22.97
CA VAL A 167 -1.89 11.00 23.47
C VAL A 167 -2.14 9.55 23.03
N MET A 168 -3.37 9.06 23.18
CA MET A 168 -3.72 7.67 22.83
C MET A 168 -3.61 7.40 21.35
N LEU A 169 -4.20 8.24 20.48
CA LEU A 169 -4.16 8.06 19.03
C LEU A 169 -2.75 8.23 18.44
N THR A 170 -2.00 9.22 18.94
CA THR A 170 -0.60 9.42 18.52
C THR A 170 0.26 8.25 18.97
N GLY A 171 0.09 7.79 20.22
CA GLY A 171 0.77 6.61 20.74
C GLY A 171 0.45 5.34 19.93
N GLY A 172 -0.83 5.15 19.57
CA GLY A 172 -1.26 4.05 18.72
C GLY A 172 -0.62 4.08 17.33
N THR A 173 -0.56 5.26 16.71
CA THR A 173 0.11 5.43 15.40
C THR A 173 1.62 5.15 15.47
N ILE A 174 2.29 5.64 16.51
CA ILE A 174 3.73 5.38 16.73
C ILE A 174 3.96 3.87 16.94
N PHE A 175 3.11 3.22 17.71
CA PHE A 175 3.20 1.78 17.91
C PHE A 175 3.02 1.00 16.61
N LEU A 176 2.04 1.36 15.77
CA LEU A 176 1.82 0.71 14.47
C LEU A 176 2.98 0.96 13.50
N MET A 177 3.54 2.16 13.48
CA MET A 177 4.73 2.47 12.70
C MET A 177 5.90 1.57 13.13
N TRP A 178 6.17 1.48 14.44
CA TRP A 178 7.20 0.60 14.98
C TRP A 178 6.93 -0.88 14.65
N LEU A 179 5.68 -1.33 14.79
CA LEU A 179 5.28 -2.71 14.47
C LEU A 179 5.52 -3.02 12.98
N GLY A 180 5.16 -2.10 12.08
CA GLY A 180 5.41 -2.23 10.64
C GLY A 180 6.90 -2.32 10.30
N GLU A 181 7.73 -1.53 10.97
CA GLU A 181 9.19 -1.61 10.82
C GLU A 181 9.75 -2.95 11.33
N GLN A 182 9.24 -3.46 12.47
CA GLN A 182 9.65 -4.78 12.98
C GLN A 182 9.25 -5.92 12.04
N ILE A 183 8.04 -5.87 11.46
CA ILE A 183 7.62 -6.86 10.45
C ILE A 183 8.55 -6.82 9.25
N THR A 184 8.88 -5.63 8.75
CA THR A 184 9.79 -5.47 7.59
C THR A 184 11.21 -5.99 7.90
N ALA A 185 11.72 -5.76 9.11
CA ALA A 185 13.07 -6.14 9.50
C ALA A 185 13.19 -7.63 9.85
N ARG A 186 12.22 -8.21 10.53
CA ARG A 186 12.29 -9.56 11.12
C ARG A 186 11.30 -10.55 10.52
N GLY A 187 10.28 -10.07 9.84
CA GLY A 187 9.23 -10.85 9.22
C GLY A 187 9.46 -11.12 7.74
N VAL A 188 8.35 -11.28 7.02
CA VAL A 188 8.28 -11.42 5.56
C VAL A 188 7.32 -10.35 5.04
N GLY A 189 7.67 -9.70 3.94
CA GLY A 189 6.86 -8.66 3.33
C GLY A 189 7.19 -7.25 3.82
N ASN A 190 6.51 -6.27 3.23
CA ASN A 190 6.53 -4.89 3.71
C ASN A 190 5.52 -4.77 4.87
N GLY A 191 6.00 -4.52 6.09
CA GLY A 191 5.16 -4.51 7.29
C GLY A 191 4.04 -3.49 7.24
N ILE A 192 4.28 -2.30 6.68
CA ILE A 192 3.26 -1.25 6.54
C ILE A 192 2.14 -1.71 5.60
N SER A 193 2.51 -2.26 4.45
CA SER A 193 1.55 -2.80 3.48
C SER A 193 0.75 -3.98 4.06
N LEU A 194 1.40 -4.83 4.86
CA LEU A 194 0.75 -5.96 5.52
C LEU A 194 -0.23 -5.53 6.62
N ILE A 195 0.03 -4.45 7.35
CA ILE A 195 -0.93 -3.91 8.32
C ILE A 195 -2.17 -3.38 7.61
N ILE A 196 -2.01 -2.62 6.51
CA ILE A 196 -3.14 -2.14 5.70
C ILE A 196 -3.91 -3.33 5.11
N PHE A 197 -3.21 -4.29 4.54
CA PHE A 197 -3.77 -5.53 4.02
C PHE A 197 -4.60 -6.28 5.07
N SER A 198 -4.08 -6.44 6.28
CA SER A 198 -4.77 -7.11 7.37
C SER A 198 -6.06 -6.38 7.79
N GLY A 199 -6.04 -5.04 7.77
CA GLY A 199 -7.23 -4.22 7.98
C GLY A 199 -8.32 -4.51 6.94
N ILE A 200 -7.95 -4.46 5.67
CA ILE A 200 -8.88 -4.70 4.55
C ILE A 200 -9.45 -6.12 4.59
N VAL A 201 -8.57 -7.14 4.72
CA VAL A 201 -8.98 -8.55 4.72
C VAL A 201 -9.91 -8.87 5.90
N ALA A 202 -9.72 -8.21 7.03
CA ALA A 202 -10.56 -8.43 8.22
C ALA A 202 -12.01 -7.95 8.05
N GLU A 203 -12.26 -6.96 7.19
CA GLU A 203 -13.61 -6.47 6.88
C GLU A 203 -14.26 -7.23 5.70
N LEU A 204 -13.50 -8.03 4.95
CA LEU A 204 -14.01 -8.82 3.83
C LEU A 204 -15.17 -9.76 4.18
N PRO A 205 -15.11 -10.57 5.26
CA PRO A 205 -16.21 -11.48 5.59
C PRO A 205 -17.50 -10.72 5.90
N ARG A 206 -17.42 -9.59 6.63
CA ARG A 206 -18.56 -8.75 6.95
C ARG A 206 -19.18 -8.14 5.69
N ALA A 207 -18.36 -7.66 4.78
CA ALA A 207 -18.81 -7.12 3.51
C ALA A 207 -19.52 -8.17 2.65
N LEU A 208 -19.01 -9.39 2.60
CA LEU A 208 -19.65 -10.53 1.90
C LEU A 208 -21.01 -10.85 2.51
N VAL A 209 -21.09 -10.99 3.84
CA VAL A 209 -22.36 -11.26 4.53
C VAL A 209 -23.38 -10.17 4.25
N ASN A 210 -23.01 -8.89 4.37
CA ASN A 210 -23.90 -7.77 4.09
C ASN A 210 -24.41 -7.78 2.63
N THR A 211 -23.54 -8.09 1.68
CA THR A 211 -23.91 -8.16 0.25
C THR A 211 -24.91 -9.31 -0.01
N LEU A 212 -24.70 -10.47 0.62
CA LEU A 212 -25.61 -11.61 0.53
C LEU A 212 -26.96 -11.31 1.20
N GLU A 213 -26.96 -10.60 2.33
CA GLU A 213 -28.17 -10.16 3.03
C GLU A 213 -29.03 -9.22 2.16
N LEU A 214 -28.41 -8.27 1.44
CA LEU A 214 -29.08 -7.41 0.48
C LEU A 214 -29.71 -8.18 -0.69
N GLY A 215 -29.06 -9.27 -1.10
CA GLY A 215 -29.66 -10.21 -2.05
C GLY A 215 -30.85 -10.97 -1.46
N ARG A 216 -30.78 -11.37 -0.18
CA ARG A 216 -31.86 -12.07 0.52
C ARG A 216 -33.07 -11.17 0.78
N THR A 217 -32.85 -9.90 1.11
CA THR A 217 -33.90 -8.90 1.35
C THR A 217 -34.54 -8.37 0.08
N GLY A 218 -34.05 -8.78 -1.10
CA GLY A 218 -34.62 -8.37 -2.39
C GLY A 218 -34.22 -6.96 -2.85
N VAL A 219 -33.36 -6.27 -2.11
CA VAL A 219 -32.80 -4.96 -2.51
C VAL A 219 -31.91 -5.09 -3.75
N LEU A 220 -31.17 -6.20 -3.83
CA LEU A 220 -30.39 -6.58 -5.01
C LEU A 220 -31.00 -7.82 -5.65
N SER A 221 -31.22 -7.79 -6.97
CA SER A 221 -31.66 -9.00 -7.69
C SER A 221 -30.53 -10.04 -7.70
N GLY A 222 -30.90 -11.33 -7.65
CA GLY A 222 -29.91 -12.42 -7.70
C GLY A 222 -29.00 -12.37 -8.93
N GLY A 223 -29.48 -11.84 -10.06
CA GLY A 223 -28.69 -11.59 -11.27
C GLY A 223 -27.58 -10.56 -11.05
N ILE A 224 -27.88 -9.47 -10.35
CA ILE A 224 -26.87 -8.43 -10.02
C ILE A 224 -25.78 -9.02 -9.11
N LEU A 225 -26.15 -9.86 -8.13
CA LEU A 225 -25.17 -10.55 -7.26
C LEU A 225 -24.17 -11.40 -8.05
N VAL A 226 -24.67 -12.20 -9.00
CA VAL A 226 -23.81 -13.01 -9.85
C VAL A 226 -22.87 -12.13 -10.69
N VAL A 227 -23.39 -11.06 -11.28
CA VAL A 227 -22.57 -10.10 -12.06
C VAL A 227 -21.50 -9.46 -11.19
N LEU A 228 -21.80 -9.09 -9.95
CA LEU A 228 -20.83 -8.48 -9.03
C LEU A 228 -19.70 -9.47 -8.69
N ILE A 229 -20.02 -10.74 -8.42
CA ILE A 229 -19.02 -11.78 -8.13
C ILE A 229 -18.12 -12.01 -9.36
N VAL A 230 -18.70 -12.20 -10.53
CA VAL A 230 -17.97 -12.42 -11.78
C VAL A 230 -17.07 -11.22 -12.09
N MET A 231 -17.58 -10.01 -11.90
CA MET A 231 -16.81 -8.78 -12.08
C MET A 231 -15.64 -8.69 -11.08
N ALA A 232 -15.85 -8.98 -9.80
CA ALA A 232 -14.79 -8.99 -8.79
C ALA A 232 -13.68 -9.99 -9.15
N LEU A 233 -14.04 -11.19 -9.56
CA LEU A 233 -13.08 -12.20 -10.05
C LEU A 233 -12.36 -11.73 -11.31
N GLY A 234 -13.07 -11.09 -12.24
CA GLY A 234 -12.49 -10.51 -13.45
C GLY A 234 -11.47 -9.40 -13.14
N VAL A 235 -11.80 -8.50 -12.21
CA VAL A 235 -10.89 -7.43 -11.76
C VAL A 235 -9.66 -8.03 -11.08
N ILE A 236 -9.80 -9.02 -10.20
CA ILE A 236 -8.67 -9.72 -9.57
C ILE A 236 -7.76 -10.35 -10.63
N ALA A 237 -8.34 -11.07 -11.59
CA ALA A 237 -7.58 -11.69 -12.67
C ALA A 237 -6.83 -10.64 -13.52
N PHE A 238 -7.48 -9.52 -13.82
CA PHE A 238 -6.90 -8.41 -14.56
C PHE A 238 -5.74 -7.76 -13.78
N ILE A 239 -5.90 -7.51 -12.47
CA ILE A 239 -4.84 -6.98 -11.60
C ILE A 239 -3.64 -7.93 -11.61
N VAL A 240 -3.86 -9.24 -11.39
CA VAL A 240 -2.78 -10.24 -11.40
C VAL A 240 -2.06 -10.28 -12.74
N PHE A 241 -2.79 -10.19 -13.85
CA PHE A 241 -2.22 -10.17 -15.19
C PHE A 241 -1.30 -8.96 -15.40
N ILE A 242 -1.75 -7.75 -15.06
CA ILE A 242 -0.97 -6.52 -15.22
C ILE A 242 0.24 -6.49 -14.27
N GLU A 243 0.06 -6.85 -12.99
CA GLU A 243 1.15 -6.82 -12.01
C GLU A 243 2.27 -7.85 -12.30
N ARG A 244 1.93 -8.94 -13.00
CA ARG A 244 2.93 -9.91 -13.49
C ARG A 244 3.55 -9.52 -14.81
N SER A 245 2.96 -8.59 -15.53
CA SER A 245 3.43 -8.15 -16.85
C SER A 245 4.70 -7.32 -16.71
N GLN A 246 5.73 -7.72 -17.45
CA GLN A 246 7.02 -7.03 -17.46
C GLN A 246 7.59 -6.96 -18.88
N ARG A 247 8.20 -5.82 -19.20
CA ARG A 247 9.01 -5.69 -20.40
C ARG A 247 10.43 -6.12 -20.11
N ARG A 248 10.92 -7.12 -20.82
CA ARG A 248 12.29 -7.63 -20.70
C ARG A 248 13.17 -6.96 -21.73
N ILE A 249 14.09 -6.11 -21.27
CA ILE A 249 15.12 -5.49 -22.13
C ILE A 249 16.33 -6.40 -22.14
N VAL A 250 16.77 -6.81 -23.34
CA VAL A 250 17.95 -7.66 -23.48
C VAL A 250 19.20 -6.85 -23.14
N VAL A 251 20.03 -7.38 -22.26
CA VAL A 251 21.35 -6.84 -21.90
C VAL A 251 22.39 -7.89 -22.23
N GLN A 252 23.38 -7.53 -23.01
CA GLN A 252 24.49 -8.40 -23.37
C GLN A 252 25.75 -8.02 -22.61
N TYR A 253 26.47 -9.01 -22.15
CA TYR A 253 27.79 -8.86 -21.54
C TYR A 253 28.85 -9.37 -22.52
N PRO A 254 29.96 -8.63 -22.77
CA PRO A 254 30.99 -9.06 -23.68
C PRO A 254 31.67 -10.32 -23.18
N LYS A 255 32.11 -11.13 -24.12
CA LYS A 255 32.92 -12.30 -23.79
C LYS A 255 34.24 -11.85 -23.11
N ARG A 256 34.55 -12.41 -21.97
CA ARG A 256 35.78 -12.14 -21.26
C ARG A 256 36.75 -13.32 -21.41
N GLN A 257 37.95 -13.03 -21.86
CA GLN A 257 39.05 -14.01 -21.87
C GLN A 257 39.81 -13.85 -20.57
N VAL A 258 39.86 -14.91 -19.77
CA VAL A 258 40.69 -14.98 -18.55
C VAL A 258 41.69 -16.10 -18.77
N GLY A 259 42.93 -15.73 -19.09
CA GLY A 259 44.00 -16.67 -19.50
C GLY A 259 43.65 -17.37 -20.81
N ARG A 260 43.74 -18.71 -20.87
CA ARG A 260 43.40 -19.54 -22.04
C ARG A 260 41.93 -19.93 -22.14
N ARG A 261 41.09 -19.55 -21.20
CA ARG A 261 39.65 -19.87 -21.19
C ARG A 261 38.83 -18.67 -21.61
N MET A 262 38.00 -18.85 -22.64
CA MET A 262 36.96 -17.89 -23.01
C MET A 262 35.70 -18.18 -22.19
N PHE A 263 35.28 -17.22 -21.36
CA PHE A 263 33.98 -17.24 -20.75
C PHE A 263 32.98 -16.62 -21.75
N GLY A 264 31.97 -17.39 -22.14
CA GLY A 264 30.95 -16.96 -23.06
C GLY A 264 30.23 -15.72 -22.53
N GLY A 265 29.92 -14.76 -23.43
CA GLY A 265 29.07 -13.65 -23.06
C GLY A 265 27.67 -14.17 -22.72
N GLU A 266 27.20 -13.89 -21.51
CA GLU A 266 25.85 -14.21 -21.11
C GLU A 266 24.91 -13.08 -21.55
N SER A 267 23.78 -13.43 -22.15
CA SER A 267 22.69 -12.50 -22.37
C SER A 267 21.74 -12.56 -21.16
N SER A 268 21.59 -11.46 -20.49
CA SER A 268 20.65 -11.28 -19.40
C SER A 268 19.51 -10.37 -19.82
N HIS A 269 18.46 -10.29 -19.02
CA HIS A 269 17.34 -9.43 -19.27
C HIS A 269 17.13 -8.50 -18.08
N LEU A 270 16.95 -7.20 -18.37
CA LEU A 270 16.51 -6.21 -17.39
C LEU A 270 14.98 -6.20 -17.39
N PRO A 271 14.32 -6.72 -16.32
CA PRO A 271 12.86 -6.72 -16.25
C PRO A 271 12.37 -5.35 -15.78
N LEU A 272 11.54 -4.69 -16.58
CA LEU A 272 10.80 -3.49 -16.20
C LEU A 272 9.34 -3.89 -16.00
N LYS A 273 8.82 -3.77 -14.78
CA LYS A 273 7.40 -4.01 -14.49
C LYS A 273 6.53 -3.00 -15.25
N LEU A 274 5.35 -3.41 -15.70
CA LEU A 274 4.38 -2.52 -16.35
C LEU A 274 3.90 -1.47 -15.35
N ASN A 275 3.62 -1.88 -14.11
CA ASN A 275 3.35 -1.01 -12.99
C ASN A 275 4.57 -0.96 -12.06
N THR A 276 5.50 -0.04 -12.33
CA THR A 276 6.71 0.16 -11.50
C THR A 276 6.37 0.84 -10.17
N ALA A 277 5.31 1.65 -10.15
CA ALA A 277 4.87 2.39 -8.98
C ALA A 277 4.11 1.52 -7.95
N GLY A 278 3.60 0.34 -8.35
CA GLY A 278 2.83 -0.53 -7.47
C GLY A 278 1.51 0.09 -7.02
N VAL A 279 1.12 -0.18 -5.78
CA VAL A 279 -0.14 0.32 -5.17
C VAL A 279 0.00 1.65 -4.45
N ILE A 280 1.21 2.21 -4.41
CA ILE A 280 1.51 3.41 -3.63
C ILE A 280 0.77 4.66 -4.14
N PRO A 281 0.68 4.94 -5.46
CA PRO A 281 0.01 6.13 -5.97
C PRO A 281 -1.46 6.28 -5.57
N PRO A 282 -2.33 5.25 -5.66
CA PRO A 282 -3.70 5.34 -5.17
C PRO A 282 -3.80 5.61 -3.66
N ILE A 283 -2.88 5.03 -2.85
CA ILE A 283 -2.83 5.27 -1.41
C ILE A 283 -2.43 6.72 -1.14
N PHE A 284 -1.47 7.26 -1.90
CA PHE A 284 -1.05 8.65 -1.79
C PHE A 284 -2.16 9.61 -2.18
N ALA A 285 -2.83 9.36 -3.30
CA ALA A 285 -3.94 10.18 -3.76
C ALA A 285 -5.07 10.23 -2.72
N SER A 286 -5.46 9.09 -2.16
CA SER A 286 -6.49 9.03 -1.11
C SER A 286 -6.06 9.75 0.17
N SER A 287 -4.80 9.60 0.60
CA SER A 287 -4.28 10.24 1.81
C SER A 287 -4.23 11.77 1.71
N ILE A 288 -3.85 12.31 0.55
CA ILE A 288 -3.83 13.77 0.33
C ILE A 288 -5.24 14.34 0.26
N LEU A 289 -6.18 13.65 -0.40
CA LEU A 289 -7.56 14.09 -0.47
C LEU A 289 -8.27 14.07 0.90
N LEU A 290 -7.78 13.24 1.82
CA LEU A 290 -8.29 13.22 3.18
C LEU A 290 -7.97 14.48 3.97
N LEU A 291 -6.81 15.11 3.78
CA LEU A 291 -6.38 16.28 4.57
C LEU A 291 -7.39 17.43 4.53
N PRO A 292 -7.87 17.91 3.36
CA PRO A 292 -8.92 18.94 3.31
C PRO A 292 -10.20 18.51 4.00
N ILE A 293 -10.62 17.26 3.81
CA ILE A 293 -11.87 16.73 4.37
C ILE A 293 -11.79 16.66 5.89
N THR A 294 -10.65 16.23 6.45
CA THR A 294 -10.45 16.25 7.90
C THR A 294 -10.49 17.68 8.43
N ALA A 295 -9.85 18.62 7.75
CA ALA A 295 -9.87 20.03 8.15
C ALA A 295 -11.30 20.63 8.13
N ILE A 296 -12.14 20.21 7.19
CA ILE A 296 -13.55 20.61 7.11
C ILE A 296 -14.36 20.01 8.27
N SER A 297 -14.15 18.70 8.56
CA SER A 297 -14.85 18.01 9.64
C SER A 297 -14.48 18.56 11.02
N MET A 298 -13.26 19.07 11.21
CA MET A 298 -12.84 19.74 12.45
C MET A 298 -13.63 21.01 12.78
N ASN A 299 -14.18 21.69 11.78
CA ASN A 299 -14.95 22.92 11.98
C ASN A 299 -16.45 22.68 12.25
N ALA A 300 -16.90 21.42 12.34
CA ALA A 300 -18.24 21.00 12.80
C ALA A 300 -19.40 21.92 12.33
N GLY A 301 -19.42 22.32 11.07
CA GLY A 301 -20.49 23.17 10.50
C GLY A 301 -20.43 24.66 10.87
N GLN A 302 -19.46 25.12 11.64
CA GLN A 302 -19.26 26.54 11.99
C GLN A 302 -18.20 27.24 11.09
N GLY A 303 -17.72 26.57 10.05
CA GLY A 303 -16.77 27.14 9.09
C GLY A 303 -17.41 28.14 8.13
N PRO A 304 -16.60 28.99 7.47
CA PRO A 304 -17.08 29.87 6.41
C PRO A 304 -17.76 29.07 5.29
N GLY A 305 -18.84 29.59 4.70
CA GLY A 305 -19.71 28.89 3.73
C GLY A 305 -18.95 28.26 2.55
N TRP A 306 -17.85 28.83 2.10
CA TRP A 306 -17.01 28.25 1.04
C TRP A 306 -16.41 26.88 1.40
N LEU A 307 -16.18 26.61 2.69
CA LEU A 307 -15.67 25.32 3.19
C LEU A 307 -16.72 24.21 3.05
N THR A 308 -17.99 24.53 3.31
CA THR A 308 -19.11 23.60 3.13
C THR A 308 -19.38 23.32 1.66
N ASP A 309 -19.22 24.33 0.79
CA ASP A 309 -19.32 24.16 -0.66
C ASP A 309 -18.21 23.27 -1.20
N VAL A 310 -16.96 23.47 -0.76
CA VAL A 310 -15.83 22.61 -1.11
C VAL A 310 -16.04 21.17 -0.61
N ALA A 311 -16.60 20.98 0.59
CA ALA A 311 -16.95 19.66 1.11
C ALA A 311 -18.01 18.97 0.24
N GLY A 312 -19.01 19.71 -0.24
CA GLY A 312 -20.03 19.22 -1.16
C GLY A 312 -19.44 18.78 -2.51
N PHE A 313 -18.51 19.56 -3.07
CA PHE A 313 -17.81 19.22 -4.32
C PHE A 313 -16.85 18.03 -4.19
N LEU A 314 -16.20 17.87 -3.03
CA LEU A 314 -15.31 16.78 -2.71
C LEU A 314 -16.03 15.56 -2.14
N GLY A 315 -17.37 15.60 -2.07
CA GLY A 315 -18.19 14.46 -1.67
C GLY A 315 -17.94 13.25 -2.57
N ARG A 316 -17.94 12.06 -1.96
CA ARG A 316 -17.78 10.80 -2.68
C ARG A 316 -18.90 10.61 -3.69
N GLY A 317 -18.57 10.13 -4.90
CA GLY A 317 -19.53 9.97 -5.99
C GLY A 317 -19.75 11.23 -6.83
N GLN A 318 -19.22 12.38 -6.43
CA GLN A 318 -19.24 13.58 -7.25
C GLN A 318 -18.23 13.49 -8.40
N PRO A 319 -18.59 13.94 -9.62
CA PRO A 319 -17.68 13.92 -10.76
C PRO A 319 -16.36 14.69 -10.50
N ALA A 320 -16.43 15.78 -9.75
CA ALA A 320 -15.27 16.57 -9.38
C ALA A 320 -14.27 15.79 -8.51
N TYR A 321 -14.77 15.05 -7.52
CA TYR A 321 -13.94 14.15 -6.70
C TYR A 321 -13.27 13.07 -7.56
N MET A 322 -14.02 12.42 -8.45
CA MET A 322 -13.49 11.37 -9.33
C MET A 322 -12.39 11.89 -10.26
N LEU A 323 -12.58 13.08 -10.84
CA LEU A 323 -11.59 13.72 -11.70
C LEU A 323 -10.31 14.09 -10.90
N LEU A 324 -10.48 14.68 -9.73
CA LEU A 324 -9.36 15.06 -8.86
C LEU A 324 -8.58 13.82 -8.40
N TYR A 325 -9.29 12.77 -8.02
CA TYR A 325 -8.70 11.50 -7.61
C TYR A 325 -7.94 10.83 -8.76
N ALA A 326 -8.52 10.80 -9.97
CA ALA A 326 -7.86 10.31 -11.17
C ALA A 326 -6.57 11.09 -11.48
N ALA A 327 -6.66 12.42 -11.48
CA ALA A 327 -5.52 13.29 -11.71
C ALA A 327 -4.42 13.09 -10.67
N ALA A 328 -4.78 12.95 -9.40
CA ALA A 328 -3.84 12.66 -8.32
C ALA A 328 -3.16 11.29 -8.51
N ILE A 329 -3.89 10.24 -8.85
CA ILE A 329 -3.30 8.91 -9.13
C ILE A 329 -2.30 9.00 -10.28
N ILE A 330 -2.65 9.64 -11.38
CA ILE A 330 -1.76 9.81 -12.53
C ILE A 330 -0.50 10.58 -12.11
N PHE A 331 -0.67 11.72 -11.44
CA PHE A 331 0.45 12.53 -10.97
C PHE A 331 1.39 11.72 -10.07
N PHE A 332 0.85 11.04 -9.05
CA PHE A 332 1.67 10.26 -8.13
C PHE A 332 2.31 9.03 -8.78
N THR A 333 1.69 8.46 -9.82
CA THR A 333 2.30 7.34 -10.56
C THR A 333 3.56 7.79 -11.29
N PHE A 334 3.52 8.92 -12.01
CA PHE A 334 4.69 9.48 -12.66
C PHE A 334 5.74 9.93 -11.66
N PHE A 335 5.32 10.66 -10.62
CA PHE A 335 6.20 11.13 -9.58
C PHE A 335 6.94 9.97 -8.89
N TYR A 336 6.21 8.96 -8.41
CA TYR A 336 6.78 7.85 -7.68
C TYR A 336 7.72 7.00 -8.56
N THR A 337 7.34 6.77 -9.82
CA THR A 337 8.20 6.05 -10.76
C THR A 337 9.53 6.78 -10.96
N SER A 338 9.52 8.10 -11.10
CA SER A 338 10.74 8.91 -11.25
C SER A 338 11.64 8.89 -10.01
N VAL A 339 11.06 8.75 -8.82
CA VAL A 339 11.81 8.67 -7.55
C VAL A 339 12.43 7.29 -7.34
N VAL A 340 11.69 6.22 -7.70
CA VAL A 340 12.11 4.83 -7.46
C VAL A 340 13.11 4.34 -8.51
N PHE A 341 12.91 4.68 -9.76
CA PHE A 341 13.74 4.23 -10.85
C PHE A 341 14.47 5.42 -11.51
N ASN A 342 15.80 5.46 -11.34
CA ASN A 342 16.64 6.44 -12.01
C ASN A 342 17.29 5.82 -13.26
N PRO A 343 16.88 6.20 -14.47
CA PRO A 343 17.43 5.66 -15.71
C PRO A 343 18.94 5.93 -15.87
N ALA A 344 19.43 7.09 -15.39
CA ALA A 344 20.84 7.47 -15.49
C ALA A 344 21.70 6.55 -14.62
N ASP A 345 21.34 6.35 -13.34
CA ASP A 345 22.07 5.48 -12.42
C ASP A 345 22.08 4.03 -12.92
N THR A 346 20.96 3.57 -13.48
CA THR A 346 20.85 2.22 -14.04
C THR A 346 21.75 2.06 -15.27
N ALA A 347 21.77 3.04 -16.18
CA ALA A 347 22.64 3.00 -17.36
C ALA A 347 24.14 3.05 -16.98
N ASP A 348 24.50 3.84 -15.97
CA ASP A 348 25.87 3.92 -15.47
C ASP A 348 26.31 2.62 -14.78
N ASN A 349 25.42 1.99 -14.02
CA ASN A 349 25.68 0.69 -13.41
C ASN A 349 25.85 -0.41 -14.48
N LEU A 350 25.02 -0.42 -15.51
CA LEU A 350 25.19 -1.33 -16.65
C LEU A 350 26.56 -1.12 -17.31
N LYS A 351 26.93 0.14 -17.59
CA LYS A 351 28.23 0.49 -18.19
C LYS A 351 29.41 0.05 -17.33
N LYS A 352 29.35 0.29 -16.00
CA LYS A 352 30.40 -0.12 -15.05
C LYS A 352 30.59 -1.64 -15.02
N ASN A 353 29.50 -2.39 -15.14
CA ASN A 353 29.51 -3.85 -15.17
C ASN A 353 29.81 -4.43 -16.56
N GLY A 354 30.06 -3.60 -17.56
CA GLY A 354 30.34 -4.02 -18.93
C GLY A 354 29.11 -4.51 -19.72
N GLY A 355 27.90 -4.32 -19.19
CA GLY A 355 26.65 -4.66 -19.87
C GLY A 355 26.23 -3.56 -20.85
N PHE A 356 25.66 -3.93 -21.98
CA PHE A 356 25.12 -3.01 -22.94
C PHE A 356 23.80 -3.54 -23.55
N VAL A 357 22.96 -2.62 -24.01
CA VAL A 357 21.76 -2.94 -24.75
C VAL A 357 22.12 -3.04 -26.24
N PRO A 358 21.81 -4.17 -26.93
CA PRO A 358 22.13 -4.32 -28.34
C PRO A 358 21.60 -3.15 -29.19
N GLY A 359 22.48 -2.58 -30.03
CA GLY A 359 22.14 -1.45 -30.90
C GLY A 359 22.15 -0.08 -30.25
N ILE A 360 22.42 0.04 -28.94
CA ILE A 360 22.42 1.32 -28.21
C ILE A 360 23.80 1.54 -27.54
N ARG A 361 24.35 2.74 -27.73
CA ARG A 361 25.63 3.12 -27.12
C ARG A 361 25.51 3.16 -25.58
N PRO A 362 26.43 2.49 -24.83
CA PRO A 362 26.43 2.55 -23.37
C PRO A 362 26.59 3.97 -22.82
N GLY A 363 25.88 4.28 -21.73
CA GLY A 363 25.89 5.58 -21.08
C GLY A 363 24.65 6.42 -21.37
N LYS A 364 24.79 7.68 -21.75
CA LYS A 364 23.66 8.63 -21.92
C LYS A 364 22.56 8.13 -22.88
N ASN A 365 22.93 7.47 -23.98
CA ASN A 365 21.94 6.96 -24.94
C ASN A 365 21.14 5.80 -24.35
N THR A 366 21.77 4.94 -23.55
CA THR A 366 21.08 3.87 -22.80
C THR A 366 20.13 4.46 -21.76
N ALA A 367 20.54 5.53 -21.04
CA ALA A 367 19.68 6.23 -20.10
C ALA A 367 18.44 6.83 -20.81
N ALA A 368 18.63 7.50 -21.94
CA ALA A 368 17.53 8.08 -22.72
C ALA A 368 16.56 7.00 -23.24
N TYR A 369 17.08 5.85 -23.66
CA TYR A 369 16.24 4.73 -24.10
C TYR A 369 15.44 4.12 -22.92
N LEU A 370 16.06 3.93 -21.76
CA LEU A 370 15.40 3.44 -20.58
C LEU A 370 14.30 4.41 -20.11
N ASP A 371 14.58 5.71 -20.13
CA ASP A 371 13.61 6.75 -19.79
C ASP A 371 12.41 6.75 -20.74
N TYR A 372 12.67 6.66 -22.05
CA TYR A 372 11.62 6.56 -23.06
C TYR A 372 10.71 5.34 -22.84
N VAL A 373 11.29 4.17 -22.57
CA VAL A 373 10.50 2.95 -22.30
C VAL A 373 9.74 3.07 -20.99
N LEU A 374 10.38 3.59 -19.94
CA LEU A 374 9.78 3.74 -18.61
C LEU A 374 8.59 4.70 -18.64
N THR A 375 8.71 5.84 -19.29
CA THR A 375 7.63 6.83 -19.41
C THR A 375 6.38 6.23 -20.06
N ARG A 376 6.54 5.41 -21.09
CA ARG A 376 5.43 4.73 -21.76
C ARG A 376 4.80 3.64 -20.89
N LEU A 377 5.62 2.85 -20.18
CA LEU A 377 5.12 1.87 -19.24
C LEU A 377 4.38 2.55 -18.09
N THR A 378 4.90 3.65 -17.58
CA THR A 378 4.27 4.45 -16.50
C THR A 378 2.93 5.02 -16.95
N PHE A 379 2.80 5.48 -18.20
CA PHE A 379 1.53 5.96 -18.73
C PHE A 379 0.46 4.85 -18.75
N VAL A 380 0.81 3.66 -19.25
CA VAL A 380 -0.10 2.50 -19.25
C VAL A 380 -0.43 2.07 -17.82
N GLY A 381 0.57 2.06 -16.92
CA GLY A 381 0.39 1.77 -15.50
C GLY A 381 -0.52 2.77 -14.80
N ALA A 382 -0.40 4.07 -15.10
CA ALA A 382 -1.25 5.12 -14.54
C ALA A 382 -2.71 4.97 -14.99
N LEU A 383 -2.95 4.69 -16.27
CA LEU A 383 -4.30 4.42 -16.79
C LEU A 383 -4.92 3.19 -16.13
N TYR A 384 -4.14 2.12 -16.00
CA TYR A 384 -4.55 0.90 -15.32
C TYR A 384 -4.94 1.18 -13.85
N LEU A 385 -4.06 1.85 -13.09
CA LEU A 385 -4.34 2.18 -11.68
C LEU A 385 -5.58 3.05 -11.54
N THR A 386 -5.73 4.05 -12.40
CA THR A 386 -6.89 4.93 -12.40
C THR A 386 -8.18 4.17 -12.72
N ALA A 387 -8.17 3.33 -13.76
CA ALA A 387 -9.33 2.54 -14.16
C ALA A 387 -9.77 1.58 -13.04
N VAL A 388 -8.83 0.84 -12.43
CA VAL A 388 -9.14 -0.10 -11.34
C VAL A 388 -9.61 0.63 -10.09
N SER A 389 -9.05 1.80 -9.77
CA SER A 389 -9.44 2.57 -8.58
C SER A 389 -10.79 3.26 -8.72
N LEU A 390 -11.14 3.75 -9.91
CA LEU A 390 -12.41 4.44 -10.17
C LEU A 390 -13.59 3.50 -10.44
N LEU A 391 -13.34 2.29 -10.93
CA LEU A 391 -14.40 1.34 -11.30
C LEU A 391 -15.42 1.12 -10.16
N PRO A 392 -15.03 0.86 -8.91
CA PRO A 392 -16.00 0.71 -7.81
C PRO A 392 -16.69 2.01 -7.43
N GLU A 393 -16.01 3.16 -7.54
CA GLU A 393 -16.64 4.46 -7.27
C GLU A 393 -17.81 4.72 -8.23
N LEU A 394 -17.64 4.37 -9.50
CA LEU A 394 -18.70 4.44 -10.50
C LEU A 394 -19.85 3.49 -10.18
N LEU A 395 -19.56 2.28 -9.70
CA LEU A 395 -20.59 1.30 -9.34
C LEU A 395 -21.39 1.73 -8.12
N ILE A 396 -20.73 2.25 -7.08
CA ILE A 396 -21.38 2.76 -5.88
C ILE A 396 -22.29 3.94 -6.22
N SER A 397 -21.83 4.86 -7.08
CA SER A 397 -22.61 6.05 -7.46
C SER A 397 -23.86 5.70 -8.28
N GLN A 398 -23.83 4.64 -9.10
CA GLN A 398 -24.92 4.28 -9.99
C GLN A 398 -25.90 3.26 -9.40
N TYR A 399 -25.42 2.31 -8.61
CA TYR A 399 -26.23 1.17 -8.16
C TYR A 399 -26.49 1.13 -6.65
N ALA A 400 -26.02 2.12 -5.88
CA ALA A 400 -26.11 2.18 -4.41
C ALA A 400 -25.73 0.86 -3.72
N VAL A 401 -24.86 0.09 -4.34
CA VAL A 401 -24.35 -1.17 -3.78
C VAL A 401 -23.40 -0.80 -2.66
N PRO A 402 -23.57 -1.31 -1.44
CA PRO A 402 -22.62 -1.14 -0.36
C PRO A 402 -21.36 -1.96 -0.66
N PHE A 403 -20.62 -1.55 -1.69
CA PHE A 403 -19.46 -2.27 -2.17
C PHE A 403 -18.26 -1.84 -1.35
N TYR A 404 -18.01 -2.55 -0.26
CA TYR A 404 -16.79 -2.40 0.55
C TYR A 404 -15.50 -2.83 -0.20
N PHE A 405 -15.65 -3.43 -1.38
CA PHE A 405 -14.54 -3.78 -2.27
C PHE A 405 -14.20 -2.62 -3.20
N GLY A 406 -13.73 -1.50 -2.66
CA GLY A 406 -13.16 -0.44 -3.48
C GLY A 406 -12.00 -0.97 -4.33
N GLY A 407 -11.83 -0.44 -5.56
CA GLY A 407 -10.76 -0.88 -6.47
C GLY A 407 -9.37 -0.81 -5.86
N THR A 408 -9.12 0.21 -5.03
CA THR A 408 -7.88 0.35 -4.26
C THR A 408 -7.69 -0.78 -3.25
N SER A 409 -8.75 -1.25 -2.60
CA SER A 409 -8.67 -2.34 -1.62
C SER A 409 -8.32 -3.67 -2.28
N LEU A 410 -9.00 -4.01 -3.38
CA LEU A 410 -8.68 -5.21 -4.17
C LEU A 410 -7.26 -5.14 -4.72
N LEU A 411 -6.85 -3.99 -5.23
CA LEU A 411 -5.53 -3.76 -5.75
C LEU A 411 -4.46 -3.96 -4.66
N ILE A 412 -4.67 -3.40 -3.46
CA ILE A 412 -3.77 -3.59 -2.32
C ILE A 412 -3.72 -5.07 -1.91
N VAL A 413 -4.88 -5.72 -1.76
CA VAL A 413 -4.95 -7.13 -1.36
C VAL A 413 -4.19 -8.02 -2.34
N VAL A 414 -4.42 -7.87 -3.64
CA VAL A 414 -3.77 -8.70 -4.65
C VAL A 414 -2.27 -8.43 -4.71
N THR A 415 -1.85 -7.16 -4.75
CA THR A 415 -0.44 -6.80 -4.92
C THR A 415 0.39 -7.16 -3.68
N VAL A 416 -0.12 -6.86 -2.47
CA VAL A 416 0.58 -7.23 -1.23
C VAL A 416 0.69 -8.74 -1.09
N THR A 417 -0.35 -9.49 -1.46
CA THR A 417 -0.29 -10.96 -1.50
C THR A 417 0.78 -11.44 -2.47
N MET A 418 0.81 -10.90 -3.70
CA MET A 418 1.79 -11.28 -4.72
C MET A 418 3.23 -10.95 -4.28
N ASP A 419 3.47 -9.77 -3.72
CA ASP A 419 4.79 -9.37 -3.24
C ASP A 419 5.25 -10.24 -2.06
N THR A 420 4.34 -10.57 -1.13
CA THR A 420 4.63 -11.45 0.00
C THR A 420 4.96 -12.87 -0.46
N VAL A 421 4.15 -13.44 -1.37
CA VAL A 421 4.42 -14.75 -1.98
C VAL A 421 5.74 -14.74 -2.74
N GLY A 422 6.04 -13.69 -3.49
CA GLY A 422 7.32 -13.53 -4.19
C GLY A 422 8.52 -13.53 -3.24
N GLN A 423 8.42 -12.85 -2.10
CA GLN A 423 9.47 -12.84 -1.07
C GLN A 423 9.62 -14.23 -0.41
N ILE A 424 8.52 -14.92 -0.10
CA ILE A 424 8.54 -16.29 0.42
C ILE A 424 9.27 -17.21 -0.56
N GLN A 425 8.95 -17.12 -1.86
CA GLN A 425 9.61 -17.92 -2.91
C GLN A 425 11.10 -17.62 -3.00
N SER A 426 11.50 -16.35 -2.92
CA SER A 426 12.91 -15.93 -2.93
C SER A 426 13.69 -16.54 -1.76
N HIS A 427 13.11 -16.51 -0.55
CA HIS A 427 13.71 -17.12 0.64
C HIS A 427 13.81 -18.65 0.54
N LEU A 428 12.81 -19.32 -0.03
CA LEU A 428 12.84 -20.77 -0.27
C LEU A 428 13.93 -21.16 -1.25
N LEU A 429 14.07 -20.42 -2.35
CA LEU A 429 15.13 -20.64 -3.35
C LEU A 429 16.52 -20.43 -2.72
N ALA A 430 16.73 -19.36 -1.97
CA ALA A 430 18.00 -19.10 -1.29
C ALA A 430 18.39 -20.28 -0.36
N HIS A 431 17.44 -20.80 0.42
CA HIS A 431 17.68 -21.94 1.30
C HIS A 431 18.00 -23.23 0.54
N GLN A 432 17.38 -23.48 -0.62
CA GLN A 432 17.70 -24.63 -1.48
C GLN A 432 19.14 -24.53 -2.03
N TYR A 433 19.56 -23.34 -2.48
CA TYR A 433 20.92 -23.11 -2.97
C TYR A 433 21.98 -23.30 -1.89
N GLU A 434 21.75 -22.82 -0.66
CA GLU A 434 22.64 -23.10 0.48
C GLU A 434 22.82 -24.59 0.75
N GLY A 435 21.72 -25.35 0.68
CA GLY A 435 21.74 -26.80 0.83
C GLY A 435 22.59 -27.51 -0.23
N LEU A 436 22.54 -27.04 -1.47
CA LEU A 436 23.35 -27.56 -2.57
C LEU A 436 24.83 -27.21 -2.41
N ILE A 437 25.15 -25.99 -2.01
CA ILE A 437 26.55 -25.53 -1.76
C ILE A 437 27.18 -26.32 -0.61
N LYS A 438 26.46 -26.55 0.48
CA LYS A 438 26.94 -27.36 1.61
C LYS A 438 27.23 -28.82 1.17
N LYS A 439 26.36 -29.42 0.35
CA LYS A 439 26.55 -30.75 -0.21
C LYS A 439 27.74 -30.84 -1.18
N SER A 440 27.97 -29.80 -2.00
CA SER A 440 29.12 -29.77 -2.94
C SER A 440 30.44 -29.62 -2.22
N LYS A 441 30.50 -28.78 -1.15
CA LYS A 441 31.73 -28.65 -0.31
C LYS A 441 32.08 -29.95 0.41
N LEU A 442 31.09 -30.72 0.90
CA LEU A 442 31.30 -32.02 1.52
C LEU A 442 31.80 -33.09 0.53
N ARG A 443 31.44 -32.99 -0.75
CA ARG A 443 31.97 -33.88 -1.80
C ARG A 443 33.36 -33.50 -2.25
N GLY A 444 33.71 -32.20 -2.24
CA GLY A 444 35.06 -31.73 -2.57
C GLY A 444 36.11 -32.01 -1.49
N ALA A 445 35.70 -32.09 -0.22
CA ALA A 445 36.59 -32.41 0.90
C ALA A 445 36.89 -33.95 1.04
N ARG A 446 36.21 -34.79 0.27
CA ARG A 446 36.41 -36.24 0.22
C ARG A 446 37.25 -36.73 -0.98
N ARG A 447 37.81 -35.81 -1.76
CA ARG A 447 38.85 -36.07 -2.78
C ARG A 447 40.11 -35.35 -2.39
#